data_ba3cabd5c6e521efdaefbf226a32f18b
#
_entry.id   ba3cabd5c6e521efdaefbf226a32f18b
#
_cell.length_a   1.000
_cell.length_b   1.000
_cell.length_c   1.000
_cell.angle_alpha   90.00
_cell.angle_beta   90.00
_cell.angle_gamma   90.00
#
_symmetry.space_group_name_H-M   'P 1'
#
loop_
_entity.id
_entity.type
_entity.pdbx_description
1 polymer ?
#
loop_
_entity_poly.entity_id
_entity_poly.type
_entity_poly.pdbx_seq_one_letter_code
_entity_poly.pdbx_strand_id
1 'polypeptide(L)'
;MPAYMNGKTGSWYVQCYYSDIDGNRKHKVKRGFATKGDALAWEADFLASADGSMSMPFEAFVKRYSEDVRPRLKLNTWLTKEHIIRTKIAPFFGPKRMCDITPKDVVDWQNRMVGSYDDEGKPYSGTYLRTINNQLSAIFNHAVKYYGLGKSPATPTIKIGERKGAEMRFWTKEQY
;
A
#
# COMPACT_ATOMS: atom_id res chain seq x y z
N MET A 1 4.31 26.42 10.75
CA MET A 1 3.59 27.58 10.15
C MET A 1 2.36 27.92 11.01
N PRO A 2 1.74 29.10 10.89
CA PRO A 2 0.61 29.42 11.74
C PRO A 2 -0.68 28.73 11.29
N ALA A 3 -1.49 28.27 12.26
CA ALA A 3 -2.86 27.89 12.01
C ALA A 3 -3.74 29.15 12.13
N TYR A 4 -4.75 29.24 11.26
CA TYR A 4 -5.62 30.40 11.13
C TYR A 4 -7.05 30.04 11.57
N MET A 5 -7.74 30.99 12.17
CA MET A 5 -9.15 30.83 12.52
C MET A 5 -10.05 31.42 11.43
N ASN A 6 -11.05 30.67 11.02
CA ASN A 6 -12.06 31.14 10.09
C ASN A 6 -13.11 31.95 10.87
N GLY A 7 -13.13 33.29 10.66
CA GLY A 7 -14.02 34.20 11.36
C GLY A 7 -15.52 33.98 11.13
N LYS A 8 -15.91 33.22 10.07
CA LYS A 8 -17.33 32.92 9.78
C LYS A 8 -17.82 31.65 10.46
N THR A 9 -16.93 30.63 10.64
CA THR A 9 -17.31 29.31 11.15
C THR A 9 -16.72 29.01 12.51
N GLY A 10 -15.82 29.87 13.05
CA GLY A 10 -15.11 29.63 14.31
C GLY A 10 -14.14 28.43 14.27
N SER A 11 -14.01 27.75 13.13
CA SER A 11 -13.14 26.60 12.98
C SER A 11 -11.73 27.00 12.56
N TRP A 12 -10.74 26.19 12.98
CA TRP A 12 -9.35 26.39 12.60
C TRP A 12 -9.04 25.75 11.26
N TYR A 13 -8.06 26.31 10.53
CA TYR A 13 -7.52 25.73 9.32
C TYR A 13 -6.02 25.96 9.22
N VAL A 14 -5.34 25.09 8.49
CA VAL A 14 -3.91 25.21 8.14
C VAL A 14 -3.75 25.27 6.64
N GLN A 15 -2.69 25.90 6.21
CA GLN A 15 -2.23 25.89 4.83
C GLN A 15 -0.73 25.65 4.82
N CYS A 16 -0.29 24.65 4.10
CA CYS A 16 1.11 24.26 4.00
C CYS A 16 1.54 24.08 2.55
N TYR A 17 2.80 24.34 2.31
CA TYR A 17 3.44 24.03 1.04
C TYR A 17 4.27 22.76 1.21
N TYR A 18 4.22 21.89 0.21
CA TYR A 18 5.01 20.69 0.16
C TYR A 18 5.55 20.48 -1.25
N SER A 19 6.64 19.72 -1.38
CA SER A 19 7.16 19.33 -2.69
C SER A 19 6.53 18.02 -3.13
N ASP A 20 6.10 17.96 -4.39
CA ASP A 20 5.69 16.74 -5.05
C ASP A 20 6.91 15.86 -5.35
N ILE A 21 6.66 14.60 -5.73
CA ILE A 21 7.69 13.65 -6.16
C ILE A 21 8.55 14.17 -7.32
N ASP A 22 7.97 15.01 -8.16
CA ASP A 22 8.65 15.66 -9.29
C ASP A 22 9.37 16.95 -8.86
N GLY A 23 9.45 17.23 -7.54
CA GLY A 23 10.05 18.44 -6.99
C GLY A 23 9.21 19.69 -7.12
N ASN A 24 7.98 19.61 -7.66
CA ASN A 24 7.11 20.76 -7.82
C ASN A 24 6.50 21.17 -6.47
N ARG A 25 6.56 22.47 -6.16
CA ARG A 25 5.96 23.03 -4.97
C ARG A 25 4.43 23.06 -5.10
N LYS A 26 3.72 22.36 -4.20
CA LYS A 26 2.26 22.33 -4.11
C LYS A 26 1.76 22.97 -2.82
N HIS A 27 0.53 23.44 -2.84
CA HIS A 27 -0.15 24.08 -1.72
C HIS A 27 -1.36 23.24 -1.29
N LYS A 28 -1.45 22.97 0.02
CA LYS A 28 -2.56 22.25 0.64
C LYS A 28 -3.21 23.10 1.71
N VAL A 29 -4.55 23.15 1.67
CA VAL A 29 -5.37 23.79 2.71
C VAL A 29 -6.28 22.72 3.33
N LYS A 30 -6.27 22.61 4.65
CA LYS A 30 -7.20 21.76 5.41
C LYS A 30 -7.94 22.62 6.43
N ARG A 31 -9.28 22.51 6.43
CA ARG A 31 -10.21 23.30 7.25
C ARG A 31 -11.03 22.40 8.16
N GLY A 32 -11.70 23.00 9.16
CA GLY A 32 -12.67 22.30 9.98
C GLY A 32 -12.10 21.69 11.26
N PHE A 33 -10.98 22.18 11.76
CA PHE A 33 -10.45 21.74 13.05
C PHE A 33 -11.14 22.48 14.21
N ALA A 34 -11.41 21.74 15.29
CA ALA A 34 -12.01 22.30 16.49
C ALA A 34 -11.04 23.19 17.26
N THR A 35 -9.76 22.81 17.31
CA THR A 35 -8.73 23.54 18.04
C THR A 35 -7.52 23.90 17.16
N LYS A 36 -6.77 24.91 17.59
CA LYS A 36 -5.49 25.27 16.97
C LYS A 36 -4.47 24.13 17.08
N GLY A 37 -4.49 23.39 18.20
CA GLY A 37 -3.61 22.24 18.43
C GLY A 37 -3.84 21.14 17.41
N ASP A 38 -5.10 20.77 17.17
CA ASP A 38 -5.46 19.74 16.19
C ASP A 38 -5.03 20.13 14.76
N ALA A 39 -5.19 21.41 14.44
CA ALA A 39 -4.79 21.93 13.15
C ALA A 39 -3.25 21.83 12.94
N LEU A 40 -2.46 22.21 13.96
CA LEU A 40 -1.00 22.12 13.90
C LEU A 40 -0.48 20.67 13.96
N ALA A 41 -1.11 19.81 14.76
CA ALA A 41 -0.79 18.39 14.80
C ALA A 41 -1.01 17.75 13.42
N TRP A 42 -2.17 18.02 12.81
CA TRP A 42 -2.44 17.55 11.45
C TRP A 42 -1.42 18.07 10.42
N GLU A 43 -1.00 19.36 10.53
CA GLU A 43 0.01 19.93 9.63
C GLU A 43 1.35 19.19 9.78
N ALA A 44 1.80 18.94 11.02
CA ALA A 44 3.03 18.22 11.29
C ALA A 44 3.01 16.79 10.74
N ASP A 45 1.91 16.07 10.99
CA ASP A 45 1.70 14.72 10.46
C ASP A 45 1.63 14.70 8.93
N PHE A 46 0.93 15.70 8.34
CA PHE A 46 0.85 15.83 6.90
C PHE A 46 2.21 16.12 6.28
N LEU A 47 3.00 17.05 6.83
CA LEU A 47 4.33 17.39 6.31
C LEU A 47 5.31 16.23 6.51
N ALA A 48 5.24 15.52 7.63
CA ALA A 48 6.04 14.31 7.86
C ALA A 48 5.70 13.17 6.88
N SER A 49 4.42 13.08 6.47
CA SER A 49 3.97 12.13 5.46
C SER A 49 4.08 12.65 4.02
N ALA A 50 4.11 13.98 3.84
CA ALA A 50 4.18 14.67 2.55
C ALA A 50 5.60 15.06 2.14
N ASP A 51 6.63 14.52 2.84
CA ASP A 51 8.01 14.66 2.39
C ASP A 51 8.14 13.98 1.01
N GLY A 52 7.53 14.68 0.09
CA GLY A 52 7.75 14.78 -1.34
C GLY A 52 7.05 13.81 -2.24
N SER A 53 6.44 12.68 -1.87
CA SER A 53 6.31 11.79 -3.00
C SER A 53 5.09 10.88 -3.11
N MET A 54 4.37 10.62 -2.03
CA MET A 54 3.37 9.56 -2.06
C MET A 54 1.93 10.03 -2.26
N SER A 55 1.71 11.25 -2.76
CA SER A 55 0.36 11.74 -3.13
C SER A 55 -0.13 11.22 -4.49
N MET A 56 0.74 10.49 -5.21
CA MET A 56 0.38 9.87 -6.48
C MET A 56 -0.57 8.68 -6.29
N PRO A 57 -1.41 8.36 -7.29
CA PRO A 57 -2.19 7.14 -7.31
C PRO A 57 -1.30 5.89 -7.24
N PHE A 58 -1.79 4.84 -6.58
CA PHE A 58 -1.08 3.56 -6.49
C PHE A 58 -0.71 3.00 -7.87
N GLU A 59 -1.60 3.13 -8.86
CA GLU A 59 -1.35 2.69 -10.22
C GLU A 59 -0.15 3.41 -10.87
N ALA A 60 -0.01 4.72 -10.63
CA ALA A 60 1.13 5.48 -11.13
C ALA A 60 2.44 5.06 -10.42
N PHE A 61 2.36 4.74 -9.12
CA PHE A 61 3.52 4.20 -8.41
C PHE A 61 3.92 2.81 -8.91
N VAL A 62 2.95 1.94 -9.22
CA VAL A 62 3.22 0.60 -9.78
C VAL A 62 4.03 0.70 -11.08
N LYS A 63 3.80 1.69 -11.92
CA LYS A 63 4.61 1.90 -13.15
C LYS A 63 6.08 2.15 -12.80
N ARG A 64 6.36 3.05 -11.85
CA ARG A 64 7.74 3.32 -11.37
C ARG A 64 8.37 2.08 -10.71
N TYR A 65 7.61 1.41 -9.84
CA TYR A 65 8.04 0.15 -9.25
C TYR A 65 8.42 -0.89 -10.32
N SER A 66 7.66 -0.96 -11.40
CA SER A 66 7.90 -1.86 -12.51
C SER A 66 9.20 -1.52 -13.25
N GLU A 67 9.46 -0.24 -13.50
CA GLU A 67 10.69 0.25 -14.13
C GLU A 67 11.93 -0.11 -13.29
N ASP A 68 11.83 0.03 -11.95
CA ASP A 68 12.93 -0.27 -11.03
C ASP A 68 13.22 -1.78 -10.91
N VAL A 69 12.18 -2.61 -10.91
CA VAL A 69 12.27 -4.02 -10.50
C VAL A 69 12.41 -4.95 -11.70
N ARG A 70 11.74 -4.65 -12.83
CA ARG A 70 11.74 -5.48 -14.04
C ARG A 70 13.15 -5.83 -14.56
N PRO A 71 14.12 -4.90 -14.63
CA PRO A 71 15.46 -5.21 -15.15
C PRO A 71 16.24 -6.22 -14.29
N ARG A 72 15.81 -6.43 -13.03
CA ARG A 72 16.49 -7.29 -12.06
C ARG A 72 15.87 -8.68 -11.94
N LEU A 73 14.77 -8.94 -12.65
CA LEU A 73 14.01 -10.19 -12.57
C LEU A 73 14.08 -10.99 -13.86
N LYS A 74 14.04 -12.31 -13.73
CA LYS A 74 13.82 -13.21 -14.87
C LYS A 74 12.43 -12.95 -15.46
N LEU A 75 12.29 -13.08 -16.77
CA LEU A 75 11.08 -12.78 -17.52
C LEU A 75 9.82 -13.47 -16.89
N ASN A 76 9.88 -14.78 -16.66
CA ASN A 76 8.74 -15.53 -16.12
C ASN A 76 8.35 -15.05 -14.72
N THR A 77 9.34 -14.68 -13.87
CA THR A 77 9.09 -14.12 -12.54
C THR A 77 8.37 -12.77 -12.65
N TRP A 78 8.80 -11.95 -13.61
CA TRP A 78 8.16 -10.65 -13.85
C TRP A 78 6.73 -10.83 -14.36
N LEU A 79 6.49 -11.67 -15.35
CA LEU A 79 5.15 -11.91 -15.91
C LEU A 79 4.16 -12.38 -14.85
N THR A 80 4.57 -13.28 -13.95
CA THR A 80 3.74 -13.74 -12.83
C THR A 80 3.43 -12.58 -11.87
N LYS A 81 4.44 -11.78 -11.53
CA LYS A 81 4.28 -10.61 -10.66
C LYS A 81 3.34 -9.58 -11.28
N GLU A 82 3.55 -9.23 -12.53
CA GLU A 82 2.74 -8.27 -13.28
C GLU A 82 1.27 -8.72 -13.38
N HIS A 83 1.04 -9.99 -13.66
CA HIS A 83 -0.29 -10.58 -13.69
C HIS A 83 -1.02 -10.41 -12.36
N ILE A 84 -0.38 -10.77 -11.25
CA ILE A 84 -0.95 -10.62 -9.89
C ILE A 84 -1.25 -9.14 -9.60
N ILE A 85 -0.32 -8.25 -9.87
CA ILE A 85 -0.50 -6.81 -9.64
C ILE A 85 -1.71 -6.32 -10.42
N ARG A 86 -1.78 -6.60 -11.71
CA ARG A 86 -2.84 -6.14 -12.61
C ARG A 86 -4.22 -6.70 -12.25
N THR A 87 -4.31 -8.00 -11.91
CA THR A 87 -5.60 -8.67 -11.73
C THR A 87 -6.12 -8.67 -10.30
N LYS A 88 -5.22 -8.62 -9.30
CA LYS A 88 -5.60 -8.81 -7.89
C LYS A 88 -5.36 -7.57 -7.01
N ILE A 89 -4.39 -6.74 -7.35
CA ILE A 89 -3.98 -5.59 -6.50
C ILE A 89 -4.49 -4.28 -7.10
N ALA A 90 -4.19 -3.99 -8.35
CA ALA A 90 -4.55 -2.73 -8.99
C ALA A 90 -6.06 -2.42 -9.02
N PRO A 91 -6.98 -3.38 -9.19
CA PRO A 91 -8.41 -3.08 -9.14
C PRO A 91 -8.91 -2.54 -7.80
N PHE A 92 -8.20 -2.82 -6.71
CA PHE A 92 -8.58 -2.35 -5.38
C PHE A 92 -7.83 -1.06 -4.97
N PHE A 93 -6.53 -1.04 -5.21
CA PHE A 93 -5.66 0.06 -4.75
C PHE A 93 -5.39 1.12 -5.81
N GLY A 94 -5.55 0.81 -7.09
CA GLY A 94 -5.16 1.66 -8.23
C GLY A 94 -5.58 3.12 -8.11
N PRO A 95 -6.85 3.44 -7.83
CA PRO A 95 -7.33 4.82 -7.71
C PRO A 95 -6.93 5.51 -6.40
N LYS A 96 -6.50 4.78 -5.37
CA LYS A 96 -6.12 5.34 -4.08
C LYS A 96 -4.73 5.97 -4.16
N ARG A 97 -4.53 7.10 -3.48
CA ARG A 97 -3.19 7.67 -3.34
C ARG A 97 -2.37 6.85 -2.36
N MET A 98 -1.08 6.68 -2.65
CA MET A 98 -0.17 5.88 -1.82
C MET A 98 -0.15 6.32 -0.35
N CYS A 99 -0.19 7.63 -0.09
CA CYS A 99 -0.22 8.18 1.27
C CYS A 99 -1.54 7.96 2.02
N ASP A 100 -2.64 7.72 1.31
CA ASP A 100 -3.98 7.55 1.89
C ASP A 100 -4.32 6.08 2.15
N ILE A 101 -3.48 5.15 1.69
CA ILE A 101 -3.70 3.72 1.92
C ILE A 101 -3.35 3.38 3.37
N THR A 102 -4.35 2.91 4.10
CA THR A 102 -4.25 2.55 5.52
C THR A 102 -4.05 1.04 5.72
N PRO A 103 -3.57 0.60 6.90
CA PRO A 103 -3.58 -0.82 7.25
C PRO A 103 -4.98 -1.46 7.19
N LYS A 104 -6.02 -0.67 7.46
CA LYS A 104 -7.42 -1.13 7.35
C LYS A 104 -7.77 -1.48 5.89
N ASP A 105 -7.35 -0.67 4.94
CA ASP A 105 -7.55 -0.96 3.51
C ASP A 105 -6.89 -2.27 3.09
N VAL A 106 -5.70 -2.54 3.65
CA VAL A 106 -4.99 -3.80 3.38
C VAL A 106 -5.75 -5.00 3.95
N VAL A 107 -6.28 -4.88 5.17
CA VAL A 107 -7.11 -5.94 5.78
C VAL A 107 -8.39 -6.17 4.99
N ASP A 108 -9.07 -5.12 4.55
CA ASP A 108 -10.30 -5.24 3.75
C ASP A 108 -10.03 -5.91 2.39
N TRP A 109 -8.90 -5.56 1.77
CA TRP A 109 -8.47 -6.24 0.56
C TRP A 109 -8.11 -7.72 0.81
N GLN A 110 -7.41 -8.04 1.90
CA GLN A 110 -7.11 -9.42 2.28
C GLN A 110 -8.38 -10.24 2.48
N ASN A 111 -9.37 -9.70 3.20
CA ASN A 111 -10.66 -10.36 3.42
C ASN A 111 -11.37 -10.63 2.09
N ARG A 112 -11.32 -9.68 1.15
CA ARG A 112 -11.86 -9.86 -0.20
C ARG A 112 -11.13 -10.99 -0.96
N MET A 113 -9.81 -11.07 -0.86
CA MET A 113 -9.03 -12.14 -1.52
C MET A 113 -9.33 -13.53 -0.94
N VAL A 114 -9.50 -13.63 0.40
CA VAL A 114 -9.89 -14.88 1.06
C VAL A 114 -11.27 -15.37 0.61
N GLY A 115 -12.20 -14.44 0.41
CA GLY A 115 -13.56 -14.76 -0.11
C GLY A 115 -13.65 -14.89 -1.63
N SER A 116 -12.54 -14.80 -2.36
CA SER A 116 -12.53 -14.88 -3.82
C SER A 116 -12.29 -16.32 -4.31
N TYR A 117 -12.78 -16.58 -5.53
CA TYR A 117 -12.68 -17.86 -6.20
C TYR A 117 -11.88 -17.72 -7.50
N ASP A 118 -11.33 -18.81 -7.98
CA ASP A 118 -10.72 -18.91 -9.30
C ASP A 118 -11.77 -19.05 -10.41
N ASP A 119 -11.32 -19.14 -11.66
CA ASP A 119 -12.20 -19.26 -12.83
C ASP A 119 -12.96 -20.62 -12.87
N GLU A 120 -12.53 -21.59 -12.07
CA GLU A 120 -13.17 -22.91 -11.91
C GLU A 120 -14.14 -22.92 -10.70
N GLY A 121 -14.34 -21.81 -10.01
CA GLY A 121 -15.19 -21.70 -8.83
C GLY A 121 -14.59 -22.30 -7.55
N LYS A 122 -13.27 -22.53 -7.51
CA LYS A 122 -12.56 -23.03 -6.32
C LYS A 122 -11.97 -21.87 -5.51
N PRO A 123 -12.01 -21.93 -4.17
CA PRO A 123 -11.38 -20.91 -3.34
C PRO A 123 -9.86 -20.89 -3.56
N TYR A 124 -9.24 -19.71 -3.51
CA TYR A 124 -7.79 -19.59 -3.65
C TYR A 124 -7.06 -20.38 -2.58
N SER A 125 -6.02 -21.11 -2.98
CA SER A 125 -5.17 -21.84 -2.04
C SER A 125 -4.42 -20.90 -1.09
N GLY A 126 -4.16 -21.35 0.15
CA GLY A 126 -3.41 -20.55 1.12
C GLY A 126 -2.01 -20.14 0.63
N THR A 127 -1.37 -20.96 -0.21
CA THR A 127 -0.07 -20.63 -0.83
C THR A 127 -0.22 -19.49 -1.84
N TYR A 128 -1.27 -19.50 -2.66
CA TYR A 128 -1.55 -18.44 -3.63
C TYR A 128 -1.89 -17.12 -2.93
N LEU A 129 -2.74 -17.16 -1.90
CA LEU A 129 -3.08 -15.98 -1.09
C LEU A 129 -1.83 -15.33 -0.47
N ARG A 130 -0.89 -16.14 0.05
CA ARG A 130 0.39 -15.62 0.54
C ARG A 130 1.23 -15.00 -0.57
N THR A 131 1.26 -15.61 -1.74
CA THR A 131 2.00 -15.07 -2.88
C THR A 131 1.44 -13.70 -3.27
N ILE A 132 0.12 -13.54 -3.36
CA ILE A 132 -0.52 -12.26 -3.67
C ILE A 132 -0.17 -11.22 -2.60
N ASN A 133 -0.29 -11.57 -1.32
CA ASN A 133 0.03 -10.66 -0.22
C ASN A 133 1.50 -10.23 -0.20
N ASN A 134 2.42 -11.15 -0.53
CA ASN A 134 3.84 -10.84 -0.63
C ASN A 134 4.14 -9.85 -1.77
N GLN A 135 3.39 -9.90 -2.88
CA GLN A 135 3.55 -8.92 -3.95
C GLN A 135 3.12 -7.52 -3.50
N LEU A 136 2.00 -7.40 -2.78
CA LEU A 136 1.55 -6.13 -2.21
C LEU A 136 2.58 -5.58 -1.21
N SER A 137 3.04 -6.43 -0.28
CA SER A 137 4.06 -6.05 0.70
C SER A 137 5.36 -5.60 0.05
N ALA A 138 5.79 -6.25 -1.03
CA ALA A 138 6.99 -5.87 -1.78
C ALA A 138 6.87 -4.47 -2.40
N ILE A 139 5.70 -4.10 -2.92
CA ILE A 139 5.44 -2.77 -3.49
C ILE A 139 5.55 -1.70 -2.39
N PHE A 140 4.88 -1.90 -1.25
CA PHE A 140 4.93 -0.92 -0.15
C PHE A 140 6.31 -0.84 0.51
N ASN A 141 7.00 -1.96 0.68
CA ASN A 141 8.37 -1.95 1.21
C ASN A 141 9.34 -1.23 0.26
N HIS A 142 9.16 -1.36 -1.04
CA HIS A 142 9.92 -0.60 -2.03
C HIS A 142 9.64 0.90 -1.92
N ALA A 143 8.35 1.28 -1.75
CA ALA A 143 7.94 2.67 -1.53
C ALA A 143 8.58 3.27 -0.28
N VAL A 144 8.59 2.53 0.83
CA VAL A 144 9.25 2.96 2.08
C VAL A 144 10.74 3.13 1.89
N LYS A 145 11.39 2.15 1.23
CA LYS A 145 12.86 2.11 1.14
C LYS A 145 13.42 3.16 0.19
N TYR A 146 12.75 3.45 -0.92
CA TYR A 146 13.32 4.23 -2.01
C TYR A 146 12.55 5.52 -2.33
N TYR A 147 11.29 5.64 -1.88
CA TYR A 147 10.40 6.75 -2.26
C TYR A 147 9.83 7.52 -1.07
N GLY A 148 10.35 7.30 0.14
CA GLY A 148 10.00 8.10 1.31
C GLY A 148 8.56 7.88 1.85
N LEU A 149 7.90 6.76 1.54
CA LEU A 149 6.68 6.39 2.25
C LEU A 149 7.02 6.13 3.72
N GLY A 150 6.47 6.92 4.64
CA GLY A 150 6.88 6.90 6.04
C GLY A 150 6.77 5.53 6.71
N LYS A 151 5.71 4.76 6.41
CA LYS A 151 5.48 3.41 6.93
C LYS A 151 4.70 2.57 5.93
N SER A 152 5.06 1.29 5.84
CA SER A 152 4.30 0.34 5.01
C SER A 152 2.93 0.05 5.64
N PRO A 153 1.81 0.30 4.96
CA PRO A 153 0.49 -0.07 5.46
C PRO A 153 0.28 -1.59 5.46
N ALA A 154 1.13 -2.34 4.76
CA ALA A 154 1.14 -3.80 4.77
C ALA A 154 1.88 -4.41 5.98
N THR A 155 2.37 -3.58 6.92
CA THR A 155 3.05 -4.03 8.14
C THR A 155 2.50 -3.25 9.35
N PRO A 156 1.98 -3.89 10.40
CA PRO A 156 1.75 -5.33 10.58
C PRO A 156 0.46 -5.78 9.89
N THR A 157 0.51 -6.86 9.11
CA THR A 157 -0.67 -7.43 8.47
C THR A 157 -1.12 -8.70 9.17
N ILE A 158 -2.42 -8.98 9.09
CA ILE A 158 -2.97 -10.27 9.45
C ILE A 158 -2.35 -11.32 8.52
N LYS A 159 -1.92 -12.45 9.08
CA LYS A 159 -1.41 -13.55 8.26
C LYS A 159 -2.51 -14.09 7.38
N ILE A 160 -2.26 -14.13 6.08
CA ILE A 160 -3.21 -14.65 5.09
C ILE A 160 -2.68 -15.97 4.53
N GLY A 161 -3.56 -16.97 4.44
CA GLY A 161 -3.24 -18.28 3.88
C GLY A 161 -2.39 -19.14 4.83
N GLU A 162 -3.05 -19.96 5.66
CA GLU A 162 -2.34 -20.89 6.53
C GLU A 162 -1.56 -21.95 5.73
N ARG A 163 -0.35 -22.30 6.22
CA ARG A 163 0.34 -23.51 5.80
C ARG A 163 -0.31 -24.68 6.51
N LYS A 164 -1.14 -25.45 5.82
CA LYS A 164 -1.36 -26.84 6.23
C LYS A 164 0.00 -27.54 6.01
N GLY A 165 0.67 -27.90 7.09
CA GLY A 165 1.85 -28.73 7.02
C GLY A 165 1.45 -30.04 6.33
N ALA A 166 1.84 -30.21 5.07
CA ALA A 166 1.80 -31.53 4.48
C ALA A 166 2.97 -32.30 5.11
N GLU A 167 2.66 -33.37 5.82
CA GLU A 167 3.68 -34.35 6.17
C GLU A 167 4.38 -34.75 4.88
N MET A 168 5.67 -34.53 4.82
CA MET A 168 6.47 -35.06 3.71
C MET A 168 6.44 -36.59 3.81
N ARG A 169 5.72 -37.21 2.89
CA ARG A 169 5.77 -38.64 2.69
C ARG A 169 7.13 -38.97 2.07
N PHE A 170 8.04 -39.51 2.86
CA PHE A 170 9.29 -40.08 2.37
C PHE A 170 9.19 -41.60 2.43
N TRP A 171 9.81 -42.26 1.45
CA TRP A 171 9.91 -43.69 1.43
C TRP A 171 10.79 -44.12 2.61
N THR A 172 10.27 -45.04 3.44
CA THR A 172 11.08 -45.69 4.44
C THR A 172 12.00 -46.76 3.79
N LYS A 173 13.08 -47.14 4.49
CA LYS A 173 13.97 -48.19 3.98
C LYS A 173 13.27 -49.52 3.69
N GLU A 174 12.16 -49.78 4.34
CA GLU A 174 11.33 -50.98 4.18
C GLU A 174 10.37 -50.92 2.98
N GLN A 175 10.16 -49.69 2.43
CA GLN A 175 9.33 -49.45 1.27
C GLN A 175 10.13 -49.29 -0.02
N TYR A 176 11.47 -49.34 0.07
CA TYR A 176 12.40 -49.28 -1.04
C TYR A 176 12.84 -50.71 -1.39
#